data_1163cc32d38d5b16cb3eaa4396b20989
#
_entry.id   1163cc32d38d5b16cb3eaa4396b20989
#
_cell.length_a   1.000
_cell.length_b   1.000
_cell.length_c   1.000
_cell.angle_alpha   90.00
_cell.angle_beta   90.00
_cell.angle_gamma   90.00
#
_symmetry.space_group_name_H-M   'P 1'
#
loop_
_entity.id
_entity.type
_entity.pdbx_description
1 polymer ?
#
loop_
_entity_poly.entity_id
_entity_poly.type
_entity_poly.pdbx_seq_one_letter_code
_entity_poly.pdbx_strand_id
1 'polypeptide(L)'
;MIDAREQVKELLLTVCDNVKMSKPDGDVELPLICYTERSNLPVNIAYDRIQWRVAVYANTFEEVINLVNAVEEKMTGLGFTRTAVTPDDESHIGTDLYLKRIDYSALINKEYNTVVKGSV
;
A
#
# COMPACT_ATOMS: atom_id res chain seq x y z
N MET A 1 12.73 -2.52 -15.99
CA MET A 1 11.80 -2.64 -14.86
C MET A 1 11.64 -1.29 -14.19
N ILE A 2 10.41 -0.90 -13.93
CA ILE A 2 10.10 0.39 -13.33
C ILE A 2 10.07 0.25 -11.80
N ASP A 3 10.59 1.28 -11.11
CA ASP A 3 10.63 1.31 -9.66
C ASP A 3 9.75 2.45 -9.12
N ALA A 4 8.67 2.09 -8.45
CA ALA A 4 7.74 3.05 -7.84
C ALA A 4 7.90 3.16 -6.32
N ARG A 5 8.95 2.57 -5.74
CA ARG A 5 9.12 2.51 -4.28
C ARG A 5 9.14 3.88 -3.61
N GLU A 6 9.87 4.82 -4.18
CA GLU A 6 9.97 6.17 -3.60
C GLU A 6 8.62 6.90 -3.64
N GLN A 7 7.88 6.76 -4.73
CA GLN A 7 6.57 7.39 -4.86
C GLN A 7 5.59 6.85 -3.81
N VAL A 8 5.56 5.52 -3.63
CA VAL A 8 4.69 4.88 -2.65
C VAL A 8 5.12 5.25 -1.23
N LYS A 9 6.42 5.20 -0.94
CA LYS A 9 6.95 5.56 0.38
C LYS A 9 6.58 6.99 0.78
N GLU A 10 6.84 7.94 -0.11
CA GLU A 10 6.53 9.35 0.16
C GLU A 10 5.05 9.58 0.41
N LEU A 11 4.22 8.88 -0.37
CA LEU A 11 2.77 8.95 -0.21
C LEU A 11 2.32 8.42 1.15
N LEU A 12 2.83 7.27 1.56
CA LEU A 12 2.47 6.65 2.83
C LEU A 12 2.97 7.45 4.03
N LEU A 13 4.12 8.12 3.90
CA LEU A 13 4.64 9.00 4.94
C LEU A 13 3.71 10.19 5.23
N THR A 14 2.83 10.56 4.31
CA THR A 14 1.82 11.59 4.58
C THR A 14 0.70 11.08 5.48
N VAL A 15 0.56 9.78 5.63
CA VAL A 15 -0.48 9.14 6.44
C VAL A 15 0.05 8.77 7.82
N CYS A 16 1.27 8.24 7.87
CA CYS A 16 1.88 7.71 9.10
C CYS A 16 3.38 7.93 9.05
N ASP A 17 3.98 8.31 10.17
CA ASP A 17 5.43 8.56 10.25
C ASP A 17 6.24 7.26 10.22
N ASN A 18 5.66 6.16 10.66
CA ASN A 18 6.33 4.87 10.77
C ASN A 18 5.99 3.98 9.57
N VAL A 19 6.78 4.11 8.52
CA VAL A 19 6.59 3.40 7.25
C VAL A 19 7.83 2.58 6.95
N LYS A 20 7.66 1.28 6.68
CA LYS A 20 8.77 0.36 6.38
C LYS A 20 8.48 -0.48 5.16
N MET A 21 9.53 -0.86 4.43
CA MET A 21 9.41 -1.81 3.35
C MET A 21 9.40 -3.22 3.91
N SER A 22 8.57 -4.10 3.33
CA SER A 22 8.44 -5.51 3.72
C SER A 22 7.82 -5.70 5.11
N LYS A 23 7.92 -6.92 5.64
CA LYS A 23 7.33 -7.28 6.93
C LYS A 23 8.11 -6.70 8.09
N PRO A 24 7.45 -6.33 9.19
CA PRO A 24 8.16 -5.90 10.38
C PRO A 24 8.91 -7.08 11.02
N ASP A 25 10.11 -6.80 11.52
CA ASP A 25 10.92 -7.74 12.28
C ASP A 25 10.97 -7.29 13.74
N GLY A 26 10.74 -8.22 14.67
CA GLY A 26 10.87 -7.98 16.10
C GLY A 26 9.86 -6.97 16.63
N ASP A 27 10.26 -6.24 17.65
CA ASP A 27 9.43 -5.22 18.27
C ASP A 27 9.30 -4.01 17.38
N VAL A 28 8.07 -3.58 17.13
CA VAL A 28 7.80 -2.42 16.28
C VAL A 28 6.93 -1.42 17.00
N GLU A 29 7.13 -0.15 16.68
CA GLU A 29 6.22 0.91 17.14
C GLU A 29 4.95 0.88 16.31
N LEU A 30 3.82 0.99 17.00
CA LEU A 30 2.52 1.11 16.35
C LEU A 30 2.01 2.55 16.47
N PRO A 31 1.27 3.07 15.49
CA PRO A 31 0.89 2.40 14.25
C PRO A 31 2.05 2.24 13.28
N LEU A 32 1.97 1.25 12.42
CA LEU A 32 2.99 0.94 11.44
C LEU A 32 2.34 0.65 10.09
N ILE A 33 2.92 1.19 9.03
CA ILE A 33 2.54 0.85 7.65
C ILE A 33 3.73 0.18 6.98
N CYS A 34 3.49 -1.01 6.43
CA CYS A 34 4.48 -1.72 5.62
C CYS A 34 4.00 -1.77 4.17
N TYR A 35 4.93 -1.68 3.24
CA TYR A 35 4.60 -1.76 1.81
C TYR A 35 5.55 -2.72 1.11
N THR A 36 5.01 -3.46 0.13
CA THR A 36 5.78 -4.46 -0.60
C THR A 36 5.29 -4.53 -2.04
N GLU A 37 6.21 -4.53 -2.99
CA GLU A 37 5.85 -4.80 -4.37
C GLU A 37 5.58 -6.28 -4.54
N ARG A 38 4.41 -6.61 -5.09
CA ARG A 38 3.99 -8.00 -5.31
C ARG A 38 4.32 -8.49 -6.70
N SER A 39 4.24 -7.62 -7.69
CA SER A 39 4.59 -7.96 -9.06
C SER A 39 4.84 -6.70 -9.89
N ASN A 40 5.59 -6.90 -10.96
CA ASN A 40 5.89 -5.87 -11.95
C ASN A 40 5.93 -6.57 -13.30
N LEU A 41 4.84 -6.46 -14.07
CA LEU A 41 4.64 -7.22 -15.29
C LEU A 41 4.58 -6.29 -16.50
N PRO A 42 5.27 -6.62 -17.59
CA PRO A 42 5.16 -5.83 -18.81
C PRO A 42 3.77 -6.01 -19.42
N VAL A 43 3.15 -4.91 -19.80
CA VAL A 43 1.87 -4.92 -20.50
C VAL A 43 2.12 -4.73 -21.99
N ASN A 44 2.96 -3.73 -22.33
CA ASN A 44 3.38 -3.47 -23.68
C ASN A 44 4.66 -2.63 -23.68
N ILE A 45 5.06 -2.10 -24.83
CA ILE A 45 6.29 -1.32 -24.94
C ILE A 45 6.27 -0.03 -24.10
N ALA A 46 5.08 0.51 -23.82
CA ALA A 46 4.93 1.79 -23.12
C ALA A 46 4.63 1.65 -21.63
N TYR A 47 4.05 0.53 -21.19
CA TYR A 47 3.52 0.41 -19.84
C TYR A 47 3.88 -0.91 -19.18
N ASP A 48 4.12 -0.84 -17.85
CA ASP A 48 4.17 -1.99 -16.95
C ASP A 48 2.96 -1.92 -16.01
N ARG A 49 2.47 -3.10 -15.58
CA ARG A 49 1.50 -3.20 -14.50
C ARG A 49 2.22 -3.58 -13.23
N ILE A 50 2.04 -2.77 -12.20
CA ILE A 50 2.61 -3.04 -10.88
C ILE A 50 1.52 -3.39 -9.88
N GLN A 51 1.85 -4.25 -8.94
CA GLN A 51 0.96 -4.62 -7.84
C GLN A 51 1.70 -4.42 -6.54
N TRP A 52 1.06 -3.73 -5.62
CA TRP A 52 1.61 -3.41 -4.32
C TRP A 52 0.69 -3.87 -3.21
N ARG A 53 1.28 -4.29 -2.11
CA ARG A 53 0.56 -4.58 -0.88
C ARG A 53 0.95 -3.58 0.18
N VAL A 54 -0.06 -2.98 0.82
CA VAL A 54 0.12 -2.07 1.95
C VAL A 54 -0.52 -2.74 3.16
N ALA A 55 0.26 -2.96 4.20
CA ALA A 55 -0.21 -3.55 5.46
C ALA A 55 -0.20 -2.49 6.54
N VAL A 56 -1.34 -2.32 7.22
CA VAL A 56 -1.51 -1.35 8.29
C VAL A 56 -1.68 -2.10 9.60
N TYR A 57 -0.82 -1.78 10.58
CA TYR A 57 -0.83 -2.39 11.93
C TYR A 57 -1.12 -1.31 12.95
N ALA A 58 -2.01 -1.60 13.90
CA ALA A 58 -2.33 -0.67 14.99
C ALA A 58 -2.83 -1.41 16.23
N ASN A 59 -2.97 -0.67 17.33
CA ASN A 59 -3.40 -1.21 18.62
C ASN A 59 -4.91 -1.43 18.72
N THR A 60 -5.69 -0.74 17.88
CA THR A 60 -7.15 -0.84 17.89
C THR A 60 -7.66 -0.99 16.46
N PHE A 61 -8.82 -1.63 16.32
CA PHE A 61 -9.46 -1.79 15.02
C PHE A 61 -9.86 -0.45 14.43
N GLU A 62 -10.35 0.48 15.25
CA GLU A 62 -10.73 1.81 14.81
C GLU A 62 -9.55 2.56 14.19
N GLU A 63 -8.37 2.49 14.82
CA GLU A 63 -7.17 3.12 14.30
C GLU A 63 -6.75 2.52 12.96
N VAL A 64 -6.82 1.18 12.84
CA VAL A 64 -6.53 0.50 11.56
C VAL A 64 -7.47 1.00 10.47
N ILE A 65 -8.78 1.08 10.74
CA ILE A 65 -9.76 1.52 9.75
C ILE A 65 -9.51 2.98 9.33
N ASN A 66 -9.21 3.84 10.28
CA ASN A 66 -8.91 5.24 9.98
C ASN A 66 -7.66 5.38 9.10
N LEU A 67 -6.61 4.63 9.41
CA LEU A 67 -5.38 4.62 8.59
C LEU A 67 -5.62 4.01 7.22
N VAL A 68 -6.37 2.92 7.15
CA VAL A 68 -6.71 2.28 5.86
C VAL A 68 -7.48 3.25 4.97
N ASN A 69 -8.43 3.98 5.52
CA ASN A 69 -9.19 4.96 4.74
C ASN A 69 -8.29 6.09 4.22
N ALA A 70 -7.33 6.54 5.03
CA ALA A 70 -6.37 7.55 4.62
C ALA A 70 -5.43 7.02 3.53
N VAL A 71 -4.94 5.79 3.68
CA VAL A 71 -4.11 5.12 2.66
C VAL A 71 -4.88 4.99 1.35
N GLU A 72 -6.15 4.55 1.42
CA GLU A 72 -7.00 4.38 0.25
C GLU A 72 -7.14 5.69 -0.52
N GLU A 73 -7.41 6.78 0.18
CA GLU A 73 -7.55 8.09 -0.43
C GLU A 73 -6.26 8.51 -1.16
N LYS A 74 -5.11 8.31 -0.51
CA LYS A 74 -3.83 8.69 -1.08
C LYS A 74 -3.44 7.82 -2.26
N MET A 75 -3.58 6.50 -2.14
CA MET A 75 -3.20 5.57 -3.20
C MET A 75 -4.10 5.74 -4.43
N THR A 76 -5.41 5.90 -4.22
CA THR A 76 -6.37 6.16 -5.30
C THR A 76 -6.06 7.49 -5.98
N GLY A 77 -5.72 8.51 -5.21
CA GLY A 77 -5.33 9.82 -5.74
C GLY A 77 -4.09 9.77 -6.61
N LEU A 78 -3.16 8.85 -6.32
CA LEU A 78 -1.97 8.66 -7.16
C LEU A 78 -2.27 7.87 -8.45
N GLY A 79 -3.35 7.09 -8.48
CA GLY A 79 -3.76 6.31 -9.64
C GLY A 79 -3.78 4.80 -9.43
N PHE A 80 -3.59 4.35 -8.18
CA PHE A 80 -3.72 2.92 -7.85
C PHE A 80 -5.17 2.52 -7.68
N THR A 81 -5.48 1.29 -8.07
CA THR A 81 -6.80 0.69 -7.91
C THR A 81 -6.72 -0.43 -6.89
N ARG A 82 -7.58 -0.38 -5.90
CA ARG A 82 -7.65 -1.45 -4.89
C ARG A 82 -8.20 -2.73 -5.53
N THR A 83 -7.50 -3.84 -5.32
CA THR A 83 -7.90 -5.14 -5.85
C THR A 83 -8.35 -6.11 -4.76
N ALA A 84 -7.88 -5.93 -3.52
CA ALA A 84 -8.28 -6.78 -2.41
C ALA A 84 -8.03 -6.06 -1.08
N VAL A 85 -8.75 -6.47 -0.04
CA VAL A 85 -8.56 -6.00 1.32
C VAL A 85 -8.86 -7.15 2.30
N THR A 86 -8.10 -7.22 3.41
CA THR A 86 -8.32 -8.21 4.45
C THR A 86 -9.74 -8.06 5.03
N PRO A 87 -10.52 -9.15 5.14
CA PRO A 87 -11.82 -9.11 5.80
C PRO A 87 -11.72 -8.68 7.27
N ASP A 88 -12.77 -8.06 7.79
CA ASP A 88 -12.78 -7.54 9.16
C ASP A 88 -12.58 -8.64 10.20
N ASP A 89 -13.13 -9.83 9.98
CA ASP A 89 -13.01 -10.96 10.90
C ASP A 89 -11.60 -11.55 10.94
N GLU A 90 -10.76 -11.23 9.97
CA GLU A 90 -9.36 -11.65 9.92
C GLU A 90 -8.39 -10.54 10.33
N SER A 91 -8.91 -9.40 10.75
CA SER A 91 -8.07 -8.24 11.06
C SER A 91 -7.41 -8.30 12.44
N HIS A 92 -7.94 -9.10 13.37
CA HIS A 92 -7.39 -9.23 14.71
C HIS A 92 -6.36 -10.36 14.74
N ILE A 93 -5.10 -10.06 15.01
CA ILE A 93 -4.00 -11.03 14.96
C ILE A 93 -3.25 -11.22 16.28
N GLY A 94 -3.74 -10.62 17.35
CA GLY A 94 -3.15 -10.78 18.68
C GLY A 94 -3.83 -9.87 19.66
N THR A 95 -3.39 -9.90 20.94
CA THR A 95 -3.90 -9.00 21.96
C THR A 95 -3.47 -7.58 21.60
N ASP A 96 -4.45 -6.70 21.38
CA ASP A 96 -4.21 -5.29 21.04
C ASP A 96 -3.37 -5.11 19.75
N LEU A 97 -3.48 -6.07 18.84
CA LEU A 97 -2.81 -5.97 17.55
C LEU A 97 -3.79 -6.27 16.42
N TYR A 98 -3.98 -5.29 15.57
CA TYR A 98 -4.90 -5.37 14.43
C TYR A 98 -4.14 -5.10 13.15
N LEU A 99 -4.55 -5.75 12.08
CA LEU A 99 -3.91 -5.69 10.77
C LEU A 99 -4.96 -5.62 9.67
N LYS A 100 -4.76 -4.73 8.71
CA LYS A 100 -5.42 -4.85 7.40
C LYS A 100 -4.38 -4.75 6.30
N ARG A 101 -4.47 -5.62 5.31
CA ARG A 101 -3.66 -5.59 4.10
C ARG A 101 -4.54 -5.17 2.95
N ILE A 102 -4.02 -4.26 2.14
CA ILE A 102 -4.71 -3.76 0.95
C ILE A 102 -3.81 -4.03 -0.24
N ASP A 103 -4.35 -4.67 -1.26
CA ASP A 103 -3.63 -4.89 -2.51
C ASP A 103 -4.08 -3.85 -3.53
N TYR A 104 -3.11 -3.26 -4.21
CA TYR A 104 -3.30 -2.24 -5.22
C TYR A 104 -2.65 -2.63 -6.52
N SER A 105 -3.21 -2.14 -7.62
CA SER A 105 -2.66 -2.31 -8.95
C SER A 105 -2.64 -0.96 -9.67
N ALA A 106 -1.63 -0.75 -10.51
CA ALA A 106 -1.53 0.46 -11.32
C ALA A 106 -0.74 0.18 -12.60
N LEU A 107 -0.95 1.03 -13.59
CA LEU A 107 -0.12 1.08 -14.79
C LEU A 107 0.94 2.15 -14.60
N ILE A 108 2.17 1.86 -14.98
CA ILE A 108 3.25 2.84 -14.97
C ILE A 108 3.73 3.07 -16.40
N ASN A 109 3.85 4.33 -16.78
CA ASN A 109 4.46 4.74 -18.04
C ASN A 109 5.98 4.56 -17.95
N LYS A 110 6.55 3.73 -18.82
CA LYS A 110 7.98 3.41 -18.79
C LYS A 110 8.88 4.60 -19.13
N GLU A 111 8.41 5.49 -19.98
CA GLU A 111 9.20 6.65 -20.41
C GLU A 111 9.37 7.66 -19.29
N TYR A 112 8.30 7.91 -18.53
CA TYR A 112 8.30 8.95 -17.50
C TYR A 112 8.37 8.39 -16.09
N ASN A 113 8.32 7.07 -15.91
CA ASN A 113 8.30 6.40 -14.62
C ASN A 113 7.20 6.94 -13.69
N THR A 114 6.03 7.18 -14.27
CA THR A 114 4.89 7.76 -13.55
C THR A 114 3.68 6.86 -13.60
N VAL A 115 2.89 6.88 -12.51
CA VAL A 115 1.62 6.16 -12.44
C VAL A 115 0.62 6.83 -13.38
N VAL A 116 -0.07 6.02 -14.18
CA VAL A 116 -1.11 6.51 -15.09
C VAL A 116 -2.37 6.76 -14.29
N LYS A 117 -2.81 8.02 -14.27
CA LYS A 117 -4.00 8.43 -13.54
C LYS A 117 -5.23 8.47 -14.43
N GLY A 118 -6.40 8.22 -13.81
CA GLY A 118 -7.67 8.55 -14.42
C GLY A 118 -8.05 7.72 -15.63
N SER A 119 -7.43 6.58 -15.80
CA SER A 119 -7.85 5.65 -16.83
C SER A 119 -9.10 4.94 -16.36
N VAL A 120 -10.19 5.39 -16.78
CA VAL A 120 -11.45 4.77 -16.46
C VAL A 120 -11.86 3.86 -17.60
#